data_8f59baaa33bff3269ebb79d766c060d6
#
_entry.id   8f59baaa33bff3269ebb79d766c060d6
#
_cell.length_a   1.000
_cell.length_b   1.000
_cell.length_c   1.000
_cell.angle_alpha   90.00
_cell.angle_beta   90.00
_cell.angle_gamma   90.00
#
_symmetry.space_group_name_H-M   'P 1'
#
loop_
_entity.id
_entity.type
_entity.pdbx_description
1 polymer ?
#
loop_
_entity_poly.entity_id
_entity_poly.type
_entity_poly.pdbx_seq_one_letter_code
_entity_poly.pdbx_strand_id
1 'polypeptide(L)'
;MKDSLKVGIRYTHKFVVPKSKTVPALYPESEEFILMPEVFATGFMVGFLEWTCIKAINPHLDWPSEQTVGIHINASHEAATPIGLEVTCTTELIEVDGKKLTFSVEAHDGVDLISKGTHQRFVINKEKFDAKVSTKMKPQ
;
A
#
# COMPACT_ATOMS: atom_id res chain seq x y z
N MET A 1 14.51 -1.14 -13.96
CA MET A 1 13.17 -1.29 -14.54
C MET A 1 13.30 -2.20 -15.76
N LYS A 2 12.55 -3.27 -15.79
CA LYS A 2 12.55 -4.21 -16.92
C LYS A 2 11.64 -3.69 -18.03
N ASP A 3 11.88 -4.16 -19.26
CA ASP A 3 11.06 -3.77 -20.42
C ASP A 3 9.60 -4.21 -20.29
N SER A 4 9.33 -5.21 -19.44
CA SER A 4 7.98 -5.71 -19.15
C SER A 4 7.15 -4.76 -18.27
N LEU A 5 7.77 -3.72 -17.69
CA LEU A 5 7.07 -2.71 -16.89
C LEU A 5 6.24 -1.81 -17.81
N LYS A 6 4.96 -2.10 -17.93
CA LYS A 6 4.04 -1.43 -18.86
C LYS A 6 2.69 -1.20 -18.24
N VAL A 7 2.00 -0.16 -18.69
CA VAL A 7 0.60 0.10 -18.39
C VAL A 7 -0.24 -1.15 -18.70
N GLY A 8 -1.20 -1.45 -17.83
CA GLY A 8 -2.08 -2.61 -17.94
C GLY A 8 -1.73 -3.78 -17.04
N ILE A 9 -0.58 -3.72 -16.35
CA ILE A 9 -0.24 -4.73 -15.32
C ILE A 9 -1.30 -4.69 -14.24
N ARG A 10 -1.86 -5.87 -13.89
CA ARG A 10 -2.90 -6.02 -12.87
C ARG A 10 -2.49 -7.06 -11.85
N TYR A 11 -2.98 -6.91 -10.63
CA TYR A 11 -2.78 -7.88 -9.57
C TYR A 11 -3.97 -7.87 -8.61
N THR A 12 -4.33 -9.05 -8.13
CA THR A 12 -5.35 -9.22 -7.08
C THR A 12 -4.71 -9.88 -5.87
N HIS A 13 -4.86 -9.25 -4.70
CA HIS A 13 -4.26 -9.68 -3.44
C HIS A 13 -5.33 -9.84 -2.38
N LYS A 14 -5.24 -10.91 -1.58
CA LYS A 14 -6.20 -11.24 -0.53
C LYS A 14 -5.51 -11.28 0.82
N PHE A 15 -6.26 -10.89 1.85
CA PHE A 15 -5.75 -10.83 3.22
C PHE A 15 -6.92 -10.97 4.20
N VAL A 16 -6.80 -11.90 5.16
CA VAL A 16 -7.81 -12.05 6.22
C VAL A 16 -7.45 -11.07 7.34
N VAL A 17 -8.39 -10.21 7.72
CA VAL A 17 -8.16 -9.17 8.74
C VAL A 17 -7.94 -9.79 10.11
N PRO A 18 -6.71 -9.70 10.69
CA PRO A 18 -6.45 -10.17 12.04
C PRO A 18 -6.67 -9.05 13.05
N LYS A 19 -6.75 -9.38 14.33
CA LYS A 19 -6.84 -8.41 15.42
C LYS A 19 -5.71 -7.39 15.37
N SER A 20 -4.50 -7.79 14.97
CA SER A 20 -3.31 -6.93 14.91
C SER A 20 -3.38 -5.84 13.83
N LYS A 21 -4.39 -5.84 12.96
CA LYS A 21 -4.58 -4.85 11.90
C LYS A 21 -5.85 -4.00 12.13
N THR A 22 -6.41 -4.07 13.32
CA THR A 22 -7.58 -3.25 13.69
C THR A 22 -7.16 -1.92 14.31
N VAL A 23 -8.10 -1.00 14.40
CA VAL A 23 -7.85 0.38 14.85
C VAL A 23 -7.11 0.45 16.19
N PRO A 24 -7.50 -0.33 17.25
CA PRO A 24 -6.78 -0.29 18.53
C PRO A 24 -5.31 -0.69 18.45
N ALA A 25 -4.92 -1.43 17.42
CA ALA A 25 -3.53 -1.90 17.25
C ALA A 25 -2.66 -0.93 16.41
N LEU A 26 -3.27 0.12 15.83
CA LEU A 26 -2.55 1.01 14.91
C LEU A 26 -1.44 1.80 15.63
N TYR A 27 -1.80 2.40 16.77
CA TYR A 27 -0.85 3.12 17.63
C TYR A 27 -1.09 2.72 19.09
N PRO A 28 -0.35 1.72 19.59
CA PRO A 28 -0.50 1.27 21.00
C PRO A 28 -0.30 2.41 22.01
N GLU A 29 0.40 3.48 21.63
CA GLU A 29 0.65 4.67 22.46
C GLU A 29 -0.55 5.60 22.54
N SER A 30 -1.57 5.41 21.69
CA SER A 30 -2.74 6.30 21.63
C SER A 30 -3.88 5.74 22.45
N GLU A 31 -4.27 6.46 23.51
CA GLU A 31 -5.44 6.12 24.31
C GLU A 31 -6.72 6.12 23.48
N GLU A 32 -6.80 7.03 22.50
CA GLU A 32 -7.95 7.18 21.63
C GLU A 32 -8.13 5.94 20.75
N PHE A 33 -7.06 5.51 20.06
CA PHE A 33 -7.13 4.34 19.19
C PHE A 33 -7.47 3.06 19.96
N ILE A 34 -6.93 2.89 21.16
CA ILE A 34 -7.17 1.70 21.98
C ILE A 34 -8.66 1.53 22.32
N LEU A 35 -9.39 2.64 22.45
CA LEU A 35 -10.82 2.64 22.80
C LEU A 35 -11.76 2.57 21.59
N MET A 36 -11.21 2.57 20.38
CA MET A 36 -12.01 2.54 19.15
C MET A 36 -12.44 1.12 18.77
N PRO A 37 -13.41 0.99 17.84
CA PRO A 37 -13.88 -0.32 17.37
C PRO A 37 -12.79 -1.18 16.76
N GLU A 38 -12.87 -2.49 16.97
CA GLU A 38 -11.96 -3.48 16.42
C GLU A 38 -12.33 -3.81 14.97
N VAL A 39 -12.13 -2.85 14.08
CA VAL A 39 -12.33 -2.99 12.64
C VAL A 39 -11.02 -2.68 11.91
N PHE A 40 -10.91 -3.12 10.66
CA PHE A 40 -9.72 -2.90 9.84
C PHE A 40 -9.37 -1.42 9.82
N ALA A 41 -8.18 -1.07 10.31
CA ALA A 41 -7.77 0.32 10.44
C ALA A 41 -7.49 0.94 9.08
N THR A 42 -7.87 2.20 8.89
CA THR A 42 -7.58 2.94 7.66
C THR A 42 -6.09 2.92 7.31
N GLY A 43 -5.22 3.15 8.29
CA GLY A 43 -3.77 3.12 8.05
C GLY A 43 -3.27 1.76 7.59
N PHE A 44 -3.77 0.68 8.17
CA PHE A 44 -3.42 -0.68 7.74
C PHE A 44 -4.05 -1.04 6.39
N MET A 45 -5.26 -0.55 6.12
CA MET A 45 -5.89 -0.72 4.81
C MET A 45 -5.06 -0.05 3.71
N VAL A 46 -4.62 1.18 3.93
CA VAL A 46 -3.72 1.87 2.99
C VAL A 46 -2.45 1.05 2.76
N GLY A 47 -1.84 0.53 3.81
CA GLY A 47 -0.68 -0.37 3.70
C GLY A 47 -0.99 -1.61 2.86
N PHE A 48 -2.19 -2.17 2.97
CA PHE A 48 -2.62 -3.30 2.15
C PHE A 48 -2.76 -2.91 0.67
N LEU A 49 -3.30 -1.73 0.38
CA LEU A 49 -3.35 -1.21 -1.00
C LEU A 49 -1.95 -1.04 -1.57
N GLU A 50 -1.02 -0.47 -0.79
CA GLU A 50 0.39 -0.33 -1.17
C GLU A 50 1.02 -1.70 -1.46
N TRP A 51 0.82 -2.66 -0.56
CA TRP A 51 1.37 -4.01 -0.70
C TRP A 51 0.88 -4.68 -1.99
N THR A 52 -0.39 -4.51 -2.34
CA THR A 52 -0.96 -5.03 -3.59
C THR A 52 -0.25 -4.43 -4.81
N CYS A 53 -0.02 -3.12 -4.80
CA CYS A 53 0.72 -2.44 -5.88
C CYS A 53 2.18 -2.91 -5.96
N ILE A 54 2.83 -3.10 -4.82
CA ILE A 54 4.20 -3.63 -4.75
C ILE A 54 4.26 -5.02 -5.38
N LYS A 55 3.32 -5.90 -5.05
CA LYS A 55 3.27 -7.26 -5.63
C LYS A 55 3.03 -7.23 -7.13
N ALA A 56 2.23 -6.29 -7.61
CA ALA A 56 1.97 -6.13 -9.04
C ALA A 56 3.24 -5.78 -9.82
N ILE A 57 4.10 -4.94 -9.24
CA ILE A 57 5.20 -4.31 -9.96
C ILE A 57 6.56 -4.97 -9.76
N ASN A 58 6.79 -5.62 -8.61
CA ASN A 58 8.11 -6.21 -8.29
C ASN A 58 8.65 -7.19 -9.32
N PRO A 59 7.83 -8.04 -9.99
CA PRO A 59 8.33 -8.91 -11.06
C PRO A 59 8.94 -8.15 -12.25
N HIS A 60 8.64 -6.85 -12.37
CA HIS A 60 9.08 -5.99 -13.47
C HIS A 60 10.21 -5.03 -13.06
N LEU A 61 10.74 -5.21 -11.87
CA LEU A 61 11.89 -4.48 -11.32
C LEU A 61 13.07 -5.42 -11.12
N ASP A 62 14.25 -4.84 -10.97
CA ASP A 62 15.44 -5.56 -10.51
C ASP A 62 15.45 -5.63 -8.98
N TRP A 63 14.49 -6.36 -8.45
CA TRP A 63 14.29 -6.55 -7.03
C TRP A 63 15.37 -7.45 -6.44
N PRO A 64 15.93 -7.17 -5.25
CA PRO A 64 15.58 -6.09 -4.32
C PRO A 64 16.41 -4.81 -4.46
N SER A 65 17.32 -4.70 -5.43
CA SER A 65 18.13 -3.48 -5.62
C SER A 65 17.29 -2.32 -6.12
N GLU A 66 16.31 -2.57 -7.00
CA GLU A 66 15.25 -1.63 -7.34
C GLU A 66 14.01 -1.93 -6.50
N GLN A 67 13.43 -0.88 -5.96
CA GLN A 67 12.21 -0.93 -5.15
C GLN A 67 11.34 0.26 -5.50
N THR A 68 10.14 0.31 -4.94
CA THR A 68 9.30 1.51 -5.02
C THR A 68 8.97 2.02 -3.63
N VAL A 69 8.83 3.33 -3.52
CA VAL A 69 8.31 4.00 -2.31
C VAL A 69 7.01 4.70 -2.64
N GLY A 70 6.08 4.72 -1.70
CA GLY A 70 4.82 5.44 -1.85
C GLY A 70 5.03 6.94 -1.81
N ILE A 71 4.41 7.67 -2.76
CA ILE A 71 4.52 9.13 -2.84
C ILE A 71 3.17 9.84 -2.81
N HIS A 72 2.08 9.13 -3.05
CA HIS A 72 0.74 9.71 -3.01
C HIS A 72 -0.31 8.62 -2.83
N ILE A 73 -1.33 8.92 -2.06
CA ILE A 73 -2.51 8.08 -1.89
C ILE A 73 -3.75 8.95 -1.94
N ASN A 74 -4.71 8.56 -2.75
CA ASN A 74 -6.02 9.19 -2.84
C ASN A 74 -7.07 8.09 -2.93
N ALA A 75 -7.39 7.51 -1.78
CA ALA A 75 -8.33 6.40 -1.69
C ALA A 75 -9.33 6.64 -0.56
N SER A 76 -10.55 6.16 -0.77
CA SER A 76 -11.62 6.21 0.22
C SER A 76 -11.50 5.07 1.23
N HIS A 77 -12.22 5.20 2.33
CA HIS A 77 -12.51 4.09 3.25
C HIS A 77 -14.01 4.11 3.51
N GLU A 78 -14.75 3.29 2.77
CA GLU A 78 -16.21 3.45 2.61
C GLU A 78 -17.03 2.56 3.52
N ALA A 79 -16.44 1.51 4.08
CA ALA A 79 -17.14 0.60 5.00
C ALA A 79 -16.14 -0.05 5.95
N ALA A 80 -16.59 -0.32 7.18
CA ALA A 80 -15.79 -0.99 8.20
C ALA A 80 -15.78 -2.50 7.96
N THR A 81 -14.64 -3.14 8.18
CA THR A 81 -14.46 -4.57 8.05
C THR A 81 -14.07 -5.18 9.39
N PRO A 82 -14.84 -6.15 9.92
CA PRO A 82 -14.50 -6.80 11.18
C PRO A 82 -13.38 -7.82 11.03
N ILE A 83 -12.82 -8.23 12.17
CA ILE A 83 -11.84 -9.32 12.24
C ILE A 83 -12.41 -10.58 11.60
N GLY A 84 -11.59 -11.29 10.81
CA GLY A 84 -11.94 -12.58 10.25
C GLY A 84 -12.49 -12.52 8.82
N LEU A 85 -12.91 -11.36 8.32
CA LEU A 85 -13.28 -11.23 6.92
C LEU A 85 -12.05 -11.13 6.03
N GLU A 86 -12.14 -11.71 4.84
CA GLU A 86 -11.11 -11.60 3.83
C GLU A 86 -11.32 -10.34 3.00
N VAL A 87 -10.30 -9.48 2.94
CA VAL A 87 -10.28 -8.33 2.05
C VAL A 87 -9.54 -8.69 0.77
N THR A 88 -10.06 -8.21 -0.35
CA THR A 88 -9.50 -8.44 -1.68
C THR A 88 -9.24 -7.09 -2.34
N CYS A 89 -7.99 -6.84 -2.72
CA CYS A 89 -7.64 -5.63 -3.46
C CYS A 89 -7.21 -6.00 -4.88
N THR A 90 -7.74 -5.29 -5.86
CA THR A 90 -7.30 -5.35 -7.25
C THR A 90 -6.67 -4.03 -7.62
N THR A 91 -5.49 -4.08 -8.22
CA THR A 91 -4.79 -2.91 -8.74
C THR A 91 -4.48 -3.05 -10.21
N GLU A 92 -4.38 -1.92 -10.89
CA GLU A 92 -3.90 -1.83 -12.26
C GLU A 92 -2.91 -0.68 -12.38
N LEU A 93 -1.79 -0.92 -13.03
CA LEU A 93 -0.84 0.14 -13.39
C LEU A 93 -1.44 0.92 -14.56
N ILE A 94 -1.80 2.19 -14.33
CA ILE A 94 -2.50 3.01 -15.32
C ILE A 94 -1.63 4.09 -15.95
N GLU A 95 -0.47 4.41 -15.36
CA GLU A 95 0.46 5.40 -15.93
C GLU A 95 1.89 5.07 -15.50
N VAL A 96 2.79 5.22 -16.46
CA VAL A 96 4.24 5.17 -16.23
C VAL A 96 4.82 6.48 -16.76
N ASP A 97 5.32 7.32 -15.86
CA ASP A 97 5.95 8.60 -16.19
C ASP A 97 7.38 8.57 -15.63
N GLY A 98 8.31 8.07 -16.44
CA GLY A 98 9.67 7.81 -15.98
C GLY A 98 9.66 6.81 -14.83
N LYS A 99 10.09 7.24 -13.65
CA LYS A 99 10.11 6.42 -12.43
C LYS A 99 8.85 6.55 -11.59
N LYS A 100 7.94 7.45 -11.97
CA LYS A 100 6.67 7.62 -11.28
C LYS A 100 5.62 6.69 -11.87
N LEU A 101 5.05 5.84 -11.02
CA LEU A 101 4.04 4.84 -11.38
C LEU A 101 2.71 5.22 -10.71
N THR A 102 1.64 5.23 -11.49
CA THR A 102 0.29 5.49 -10.98
C THR A 102 -0.56 4.25 -11.13
N PHE A 103 -1.23 3.86 -10.03
CA PHE A 103 -2.10 2.69 -9.97
C PHE A 103 -3.52 3.11 -9.66
N SER A 104 -4.50 2.40 -10.24
CA SER A 104 -5.85 2.37 -9.70
C SER A 104 -5.93 1.26 -8.65
N VAL A 105 -6.71 1.48 -7.60
CA VAL A 105 -6.92 0.49 -6.54
C VAL A 105 -8.39 0.38 -6.20
N GLU A 106 -8.85 -0.82 -5.89
CA GLU A 106 -10.21 -1.10 -5.43
C GLU A 106 -10.16 -2.30 -4.49
N ALA A 107 -10.82 -2.19 -3.34
CA ALA A 107 -10.82 -3.25 -2.34
C ALA A 107 -12.24 -3.53 -1.83
N HIS A 108 -12.51 -4.82 -1.57
CA HIS A 108 -13.79 -5.34 -1.08
C HIS A 108 -13.54 -6.26 0.11
N ASP A 109 -14.55 -6.41 0.96
CA ASP A 109 -14.50 -7.36 2.08
C ASP A 109 -15.45 -8.55 1.93
N GLY A 110 -15.99 -8.72 0.74
CA GLY A 110 -16.97 -9.78 0.44
C GLY A 110 -18.41 -9.34 0.69
N VAL A 111 -18.63 -8.25 1.41
CA VAL A 111 -19.94 -7.66 1.67
C VAL A 111 -20.02 -6.27 1.03
N ASP A 112 -19.01 -5.46 1.23
CA ASP A 112 -18.98 -4.07 0.79
C ASP A 112 -17.73 -3.73 -0.01
N LEU A 113 -17.84 -2.73 -0.88
CA LEU A 113 -16.70 -1.98 -1.37
C LEU A 113 -16.13 -1.19 -0.18
N ILE A 114 -14.86 -1.42 0.17
CA ILE A 114 -14.25 -0.74 1.32
C ILE A 114 -13.32 0.40 0.91
N SER A 115 -12.74 0.34 -0.28
CA SER A 115 -11.83 1.38 -0.75
C SER A 115 -11.82 1.47 -2.28
N LYS A 116 -11.65 2.68 -2.79
CA LYS A 116 -11.48 2.96 -4.21
C LYS A 116 -10.66 4.23 -4.38
N GLY A 117 -9.75 4.23 -5.34
CA GLY A 117 -8.97 5.42 -5.65
C GLY A 117 -7.72 5.15 -6.46
N THR A 118 -6.69 5.96 -6.20
CA THR A 118 -5.41 5.89 -6.89
C THR A 118 -4.25 5.92 -5.89
N HIS A 119 -3.12 5.36 -6.33
CA HIS A 119 -1.89 5.33 -5.55
C HIS A 119 -0.71 5.57 -6.48
N GLN A 120 0.26 6.36 -6.04
CA GLN A 120 1.48 6.61 -6.81
C GLN A 120 2.70 6.13 -6.03
N ARG A 121 3.62 5.51 -6.76
CA ARG A 121 4.88 5.03 -6.24
C ARG A 121 6.02 5.52 -7.12
N PHE A 122 7.22 5.61 -6.55
CA PHE A 122 8.40 6.04 -7.27
C PHE A 122 9.47 4.96 -7.21
N VAL A 123 10.04 4.61 -8.36
CA VAL A 123 11.11 3.60 -8.46
C VAL A 123 12.40 4.19 -7.92
N ILE A 124 13.04 3.50 -7.00
CA ILE A 124 14.28 3.90 -6.37
C ILE A 124 15.35 2.80 -6.49
N ASN A 125 16.60 3.21 -6.40
CA ASN A 125 17.69 2.31 -6.07
C ASN A 125 17.84 2.30 -4.54
N LYS A 126 17.70 1.13 -3.93
CA LYS A 126 17.65 1.02 -2.46
C LYS A 126 18.91 1.59 -1.80
N GLU A 127 20.08 1.25 -2.31
CA GLU A 127 21.35 1.71 -1.73
C GLU A 127 21.48 3.23 -1.77
N LYS A 128 21.17 3.84 -2.91
CA LYS A 128 21.24 5.31 -3.07
C LYS A 128 20.18 6.00 -2.21
N PHE A 129 18.99 5.43 -2.15
CA PHE A 129 17.90 5.96 -1.33
C PHE A 129 18.26 5.94 0.16
N ASP A 130 18.77 4.80 0.66
CA ASP A 130 19.17 4.65 2.05
C ASP A 130 20.29 5.64 2.40
N ALA A 131 21.27 5.81 1.50
CA ALA A 131 22.37 6.76 1.69
C ALA A 131 21.86 8.21 1.82
N LYS A 132 20.88 8.58 0.98
CA LYS A 132 20.27 9.92 1.04
C LYS A 132 19.46 10.11 2.32
N VAL A 133 18.66 9.12 2.72
CA VAL A 133 17.87 9.20 3.95
C VAL A 133 18.77 9.35 5.17
N SER A 134 19.90 8.62 5.21
CA SER A 134 20.83 8.68 6.33
C SER A 134 21.41 10.08 6.56
N THR A 135 21.43 10.94 5.53
CA THR A 135 21.90 12.32 5.68
C THR A 135 21.04 13.16 6.64
N LYS A 136 19.77 12.76 6.84
CA LYS A 136 18.89 13.45 7.81
C LYS A 136 19.33 13.27 9.26
N MET A 137 20.12 12.25 9.54
CA MET A 137 20.60 11.93 10.88
C MET A 137 21.95 12.61 11.21
N LYS A 138 22.56 13.29 10.23
CA LYS A 138 23.84 13.97 10.45
C LYS A 138 23.62 15.28 11.16
N PRO A 139 24.50 15.67 12.13
CA PRO A 139 24.47 16.99 12.75
C PRO A 139 24.65 18.07 11.70
N GLN A 140 23.95 19.14 11.87
CA GLN A 140 24.04 20.33 11.00
C GLN A 140 25.16 21.23 11.49
#